data_3b2c4c037d0d3bd627dfaa47a1770b73
#
_entry.id   3b2c4c037d0d3bd627dfaa47a1770b73
#
_cell.length_a   1.000
_cell.length_b   1.000
_cell.length_c   1.000
_cell.angle_alpha   90.00
_cell.angle_beta   90.00
_cell.angle_gamma   90.00
#
_symmetry.space_group_name_H-M   'P 1'
#
loop_
_entity.id
_entity.type
_entity.pdbx_description
1 polymer ?
#
loop_
_entity_poly.entity_id
_entity_poly.type
_entity_poly.pdbx_seq_one_letter_code
_entity_poly.pdbx_strand_id
1 'polypeptide(L)'
;MAKRIVILGAGESGAGAAVLAKKQGFDTFVSDMSAIKDNYKAMLDEHGIAWEEKQHTEALILNADEVIKSPGIPHEAPMIQKLMTQGTPIISEIEFAGRYTNAKMICITGSNGKTTTTSLIYHIFKKAGLNVGLAGNIGQSLAYQVATCNYDYYVIELSSFQLDNMYNFRANIAVLMNITPDHLDRYEHNMQNYVDAKFRILQNQTQEDAFIFWNDDPIIRRELHKYGIHGHYYPFAEKKEENSAAYVEDQQLHFTQPIAFNMEQEELALTGTHNLFNSMAAGISANIAGIRKECIREALSDFEGVEHRLEKVCRVRGVDYINDSKATNVNSCWYALQSMKTKTILILGGKDKGNDYSEIADLVKEKCVGLIYMGLHNEKLHDFFDGFGLPVADVQSMEDAVNAAYKMAKKGETVLLSPCCASFDLFKSYEDRGEQFKQCVRNL
;
A
#
# COMPACT_ATOMS: atom_id res chain seq x y z
N MET A 1 -3.78 -32.99 22.71
CA MET A 1 -2.55 -32.24 22.38
C MET A 1 -2.97 -30.85 21.92
N ALA A 2 -2.18 -29.82 22.18
CA ALA A 2 -2.44 -28.51 21.62
C ALA A 2 -2.38 -28.57 20.08
N LYS A 3 -3.27 -27.83 19.42
CA LYS A 3 -3.25 -27.71 17.95
C LYS A 3 -1.90 -27.06 17.53
N ARG A 4 -1.25 -27.61 16.47
CA ARG A 4 0.02 -27.13 16.00
C ARG A 4 -0.15 -26.11 14.88
N ILE A 5 0.42 -24.92 15.08
CA ILE A 5 0.48 -23.86 14.07
C ILE A 5 1.92 -23.65 13.64
N VAL A 6 2.14 -23.73 12.34
CA VAL A 6 3.44 -23.41 11.73
C VAL A 6 3.33 -22.11 10.96
N ILE A 7 4.31 -21.23 11.17
CA ILE A 7 4.41 -19.95 10.50
C ILE A 7 5.53 -20.03 9.47
N LEU A 8 5.22 -19.73 8.20
CA LEU A 8 6.19 -19.65 7.11
C LEU A 8 6.52 -18.19 6.80
N GLY A 9 7.78 -17.84 7.01
CA GLY A 9 8.32 -16.48 6.95
C GLY A 9 8.30 -15.79 8.31
N ALA A 10 9.44 -15.30 8.76
CA ALA A 10 9.67 -14.70 10.08
C ALA A 10 9.92 -13.18 10.01
N GLY A 11 9.29 -12.51 9.05
CA GLY A 11 9.21 -11.04 9.05
C GLY A 11 8.18 -10.53 10.05
N GLU A 12 7.81 -9.24 9.93
CA GLU A 12 6.87 -8.56 10.82
C GLU A 12 5.57 -9.36 11.04
N SER A 13 4.90 -9.76 9.95
CA SER A 13 3.64 -10.51 10.04
C SER A 13 3.81 -11.89 10.67
N GLY A 14 4.89 -12.60 10.31
CA GLY A 14 5.12 -13.95 10.82
C GLY A 14 5.51 -13.99 12.29
N ALA A 15 6.41 -13.11 12.72
CA ALA A 15 6.77 -12.98 14.13
C ALA A 15 5.56 -12.59 15.00
N GLY A 16 4.75 -11.63 14.51
CA GLY A 16 3.53 -11.23 15.20
C GLY A 16 2.49 -12.35 15.29
N ALA A 17 2.30 -13.10 14.21
CA ALA A 17 1.42 -14.28 14.20
C ALA A 17 1.88 -15.34 15.20
N ALA A 18 3.19 -15.58 15.30
CA ALA A 18 3.77 -16.53 16.22
C ALA A 18 3.52 -16.14 17.69
N VAL A 19 3.68 -14.85 18.04
CA VAL A 19 3.39 -14.34 19.38
C VAL A 19 1.91 -14.54 19.73
N LEU A 20 0.99 -14.21 18.81
CA LEU A 20 -0.43 -14.43 19.04
C LEU A 20 -0.77 -15.92 19.19
N ALA A 21 -0.24 -16.77 18.32
CA ALA A 21 -0.47 -18.22 18.38
C ALA A 21 0.01 -18.80 19.71
N LYS A 22 1.20 -18.42 20.16
CA LYS A 22 1.73 -18.82 21.47
C LYS A 22 0.86 -18.36 22.62
N LYS A 23 0.41 -17.10 22.59
CA LYS A 23 -0.48 -16.53 23.61
C LYS A 23 -1.83 -17.26 23.66
N GLN A 24 -2.33 -17.77 22.54
CA GLN A 24 -3.54 -18.56 22.45
C GLN A 24 -3.34 -20.04 22.84
N GLY A 25 -2.14 -20.42 23.24
CA GLY A 25 -1.84 -21.77 23.75
C GLY A 25 -1.58 -22.81 22.67
N PHE A 26 -1.28 -22.39 21.42
CA PHE A 26 -0.90 -23.30 20.35
C PHE A 26 0.52 -23.82 20.47
N ASP A 27 0.80 -25.04 19.97
CA ASP A 27 2.14 -25.50 19.67
C ASP A 27 2.63 -24.73 18.43
N THR A 28 3.58 -23.82 18.62
CA THR A 28 3.95 -22.81 17.63
C THR A 28 5.38 -23.02 17.17
N PHE A 29 5.57 -23.09 15.83
CA PHE A 29 6.88 -23.19 15.19
C PHE A 29 6.99 -22.20 14.03
N VAL A 30 8.15 -21.54 13.89
CA VAL A 30 8.43 -20.57 12.82
C VAL A 30 9.55 -21.11 11.92
N SER A 31 9.37 -21.06 10.60
CA SER A 31 10.37 -21.47 9.63
C SER A 31 10.56 -20.43 8.54
N ASP A 32 11.81 -20.03 8.26
CA ASP A 32 12.15 -19.07 7.20
C ASP A 32 13.30 -19.60 6.33
N MET A 33 13.14 -19.51 5.00
CA MET A 33 14.20 -19.84 4.04
C MET A 33 15.36 -18.84 4.02
N SER A 34 15.12 -17.64 4.54
CA SER A 34 16.12 -16.57 4.67
C SER A 34 16.64 -16.47 6.10
N ALA A 35 17.67 -15.64 6.29
CA ALA A 35 18.09 -15.27 7.64
C ALA A 35 17.01 -14.38 8.31
N ILE A 36 16.61 -14.75 9.51
CA ILE A 36 15.69 -13.96 10.32
C ILE A 36 16.44 -12.76 10.89
N LYS A 37 15.82 -11.58 10.87
CA LYS A 37 16.41 -10.38 11.48
C LYS A 37 16.49 -10.53 13.00
N ASP A 38 17.56 -9.98 13.60
CA ASP A 38 17.86 -10.18 15.02
C ASP A 38 16.74 -9.68 15.97
N ASN A 39 16.04 -8.62 15.59
CA ASN A 39 14.89 -8.13 16.38
C ASN A 39 13.73 -9.14 16.42
N TYR A 40 13.49 -9.87 15.32
CA TYR A 40 12.44 -10.90 15.30
C TYR A 40 12.90 -12.18 16.00
N LYS A 41 14.18 -12.57 15.90
CA LYS A 41 14.73 -13.66 16.71
C LYS A 41 14.55 -13.39 18.19
N ALA A 42 14.94 -12.19 18.63
CA ALA A 42 14.78 -11.78 20.03
C ALA A 42 13.31 -11.86 20.48
N MET A 43 12.37 -11.41 19.64
CA MET A 43 10.93 -11.50 19.90
C MET A 43 10.47 -12.95 20.04
N LEU A 44 10.89 -13.86 19.15
CA LEU A 44 10.54 -15.28 19.20
C LEU A 44 11.13 -15.97 20.45
N ASP A 45 12.38 -15.69 20.76
CA ASP A 45 13.09 -16.24 21.94
C ASP A 45 12.44 -15.76 23.24
N GLU A 46 12.09 -14.48 23.36
CA GLU A 46 11.41 -13.88 24.52
C GLU A 46 10.07 -14.60 24.83
N HIS A 47 9.37 -15.02 23.77
CA HIS A 47 8.09 -15.73 23.92
C HIS A 47 8.24 -17.26 23.97
N GLY A 48 9.46 -17.77 23.95
CA GLY A 48 9.75 -19.23 23.97
C GLY A 48 9.16 -19.97 22.77
N ILE A 49 9.28 -19.36 21.58
CA ILE A 49 8.79 -19.90 20.31
C ILE A 49 9.97 -20.55 19.56
N ALA A 50 9.86 -21.83 19.22
CA ALA A 50 10.88 -22.52 18.44
C ALA A 50 10.87 -22.02 16.99
N TRP A 51 12.07 -21.85 16.41
CA TRP A 51 12.22 -21.37 15.06
C TRP A 51 13.43 -21.97 14.34
N GLU A 52 13.42 -21.93 13.00
CA GLU A 52 14.56 -22.23 12.15
C GLU A 52 14.71 -21.16 11.05
N GLU A 53 15.92 -21.01 10.54
CA GLU A 53 16.22 -20.09 9.44
C GLU A 53 17.10 -20.72 8.38
N LYS A 54 17.10 -20.18 7.15
CA LYS A 54 17.88 -20.62 5.97
C LYS A 54 17.56 -22.05 5.54
N GLN A 55 16.44 -22.56 5.94
CA GLN A 55 15.95 -23.90 5.61
C GLN A 55 14.46 -24.05 5.90
N HIS A 56 13.89 -25.12 5.36
CA HIS A 56 12.57 -25.63 5.73
C HIS A 56 12.69 -27.11 6.06
N THR A 57 12.60 -27.47 7.34
CA THR A 57 12.62 -28.87 7.78
C THR A 57 11.22 -29.47 7.62
N GLU A 58 11.01 -30.25 6.57
CA GLU A 58 9.68 -30.79 6.20
C GLU A 58 8.97 -31.50 7.36
N ALA A 59 9.69 -32.32 8.14
CA ALA A 59 9.10 -33.04 9.27
C ALA A 59 8.53 -32.12 10.36
N LEU A 60 9.04 -30.88 10.48
CA LEU A 60 8.57 -29.87 11.43
C LEU A 60 7.43 -29.02 10.88
N ILE A 61 7.26 -28.98 9.55
CA ILE A 61 6.27 -28.15 8.86
C ILE A 61 5.04 -28.98 8.47
N LEU A 62 5.24 -30.16 7.87
CA LEU A 62 4.14 -30.97 7.33
C LEU A 62 3.27 -31.62 8.42
N ASN A 63 3.66 -31.57 9.68
CA ASN A 63 2.83 -32.00 10.81
C ASN A 63 1.95 -30.87 11.39
N ALA A 64 1.84 -29.73 10.70
CA ALA A 64 0.98 -28.63 11.09
C ALA A 64 -0.51 -28.98 10.93
N ASP A 65 -1.32 -28.55 11.90
CA ASP A 65 -2.78 -28.54 11.77
C ASP A 65 -3.26 -27.35 10.93
N GLU A 66 -2.51 -26.25 10.93
CA GLU A 66 -2.75 -25.04 10.15
C GLU A 66 -1.44 -24.26 9.94
N VAL A 67 -1.30 -23.65 8.78
CA VAL A 67 -0.13 -22.86 8.42
C VAL A 67 -0.50 -21.40 8.21
N ILE A 68 0.27 -20.51 8.83
CA ILE A 68 0.19 -19.06 8.57
C ILE A 68 1.32 -18.70 7.62
N LYS A 69 0.98 -18.18 6.44
CA LYS A 69 1.92 -17.90 5.36
C LYS A 69 2.18 -16.41 5.23
N SER A 70 3.46 -16.00 5.22
CA SER A 70 3.83 -14.64 4.84
C SER A 70 3.35 -14.31 3.41
N PRO A 71 2.81 -13.10 3.15
CA PRO A 71 2.31 -12.73 1.81
C PRO A 71 3.41 -12.73 0.74
N GLY A 72 4.67 -12.56 1.12
CA GLY A 72 5.82 -12.64 0.21
C GLY A 72 6.07 -14.02 -0.39
N ILE A 73 5.61 -15.10 0.25
CA ILE A 73 5.83 -16.47 -0.22
C ILE A 73 4.81 -16.80 -1.33
N PRO A 74 5.26 -17.15 -2.55
CA PRO A 74 4.36 -17.47 -3.66
C PRO A 74 3.64 -18.83 -3.45
N HIS A 75 2.51 -18.99 -4.13
CA HIS A 75 1.75 -20.24 -4.09
C HIS A 75 2.53 -21.42 -4.71
N GLU A 76 3.40 -21.13 -5.67
CA GLU A 76 4.25 -22.11 -6.38
C GLU A 76 5.43 -22.59 -5.56
N ALA A 77 5.70 -21.98 -4.39
CA ALA A 77 6.79 -22.42 -3.53
C ALA A 77 6.65 -23.90 -3.17
N PRO A 78 7.72 -24.71 -3.26
CA PRO A 78 7.64 -26.16 -3.09
C PRO A 78 6.98 -26.61 -1.78
N MET A 79 7.26 -25.90 -0.69
CA MET A 79 6.65 -26.20 0.62
C MET A 79 5.16 -25.94 0.64
N ILE A 80 4.72 -24.82 0.00
CA ILE A 80 3.30 -24.47 -0.12
C ILE A 80 2.56 -25.53 -0.95
N GLN A 81 3.14 -25.98 -2.07
CA GLN A 81 2.54 -27.02 -2.89
C GLN A 81 2.39 -28.37 -2.14
N LYS A 82 3.36 -28.73 -1.31
CA LYS A 82 3.27 -29.92 -0.45
C LYS A 82 2.13 -29.81 0.56
N LEU A 83 2.02 -28.68 1.26
CA LEU A 83 0.95 -28.42 2.22
C LEU A 83 -0.42 -28.41 1.56
N MET A 84 -0.57 -27.81 0.38
CA MET A 84 -1.81 -27.83 -0.40
C MET A 84 -2.19 -29.25 -0.82
N THR A 85 -1.24 -30.03 -1.30
CA THR A 85 -1.45 -31.44 -1.68
C THR A 85 -1.89 -32.30 -0.49
N GLN A 86 -1.38 -31.98 0.70
CA GLN A 86 -1.78 -32.65 1.95
C GLN A 86 -3.15 -32.19 2.47
N GLY A 87 -3.68 -31.06 1.96
CA GLY A 87 -4.93 -30.46 2.44
C GLY A 87 -4.78 -29.68 3.74
N THR A 88 -3.55 -29.28 4.11
CA THR A 88 -3.31 -28.44 5.30
C THR A 88 -3.83 -27.01 5.04
N PRO A 89 -4.69 -26.46 5.91
CA PRO A 89 -5.17 -25.08 5.76
C PRO A 89 -4.01 -24.08 5.78
N ILE A 90 -3.98 -23.19 4.80
CA ILE A 90 -2.98 -22.11 4.68
C ILE A 90 -3.72 -20.79 4.71
N ILE A 91 -3.41 -19.95 5.70
CA ILE A 91 -4.08 -18.67 5.93
C ILE A 91 -3.08 -17.51 6.02
N SER A 92 -3.58 -16.28 5.88
CA SER A 92 -2.80 -15.08 6.16
C SER A 92 -2.74 -14.78 7.66
N GLU A 93 -1.79 -13.96 8.06
CA GLU A 93 -1.70 -13.42 9.42
C GLU A 93 -2.96 -12.62 9.79
N ILE A 94 -3.53 -11.89 8.82
CA ILE A 94 -4.76 -11.09 8.99
C ILE A 94 -5.97 -12.00 9.29
N GLU A 95 -6.12 -13.09 8.54
CA GLU A 95 -7.16 -14.11 8.78
C GLU A 95 -7.04 -14.69 10.19
N PHE A 96 -5.80 -15.02 10.59
CA PHE A 96 -5.54 -15.57 11.91
C PHE A 96 -5.88 -14.59 13.03
N ALA A 97 -5.38 -13.35 12.92
CA ALA A 97 -5.58 -12.31 13.93
C ALA A 97 -7.06 -11.93 14.10
N GLY A 98 -7.80 -11.87 13.01
CA GLY A 98 -9.23 -11.52 13.03
C GLY A 98 -10.09 -12.44 13.88
N ARG A 99 -9.64 -13.67 14.16
CA ARG A 99 -10.35 -14.64 15.02
C ARG A 99 -10.31 -14.30 16.52
N TYR A 100 -9.37 -13.41 16.93
CA TYR A 100 -9.04 -13.16 18.34
C TYR A 100 -9.30 -11.71 18.77
N THR A 101 -10.06 -10.96 17.99
CA THR A 101 -10.46 -9.59 18.32
C THR A 101 -11.90 -9.33 17.88
N ASN A 102 -12.60 -8.46 18.62
CA ASN A 102 -13.93 -7.96 18.29
C ASN A 102 -13.87 -6.51 17.78
N ALA A 103 -12.70 -5.97 17.55
CA ALA A 103 -12.52 -4.62 17.03
C ALA A 103 -13.15 -4.49 15.63
N LYS A 104 -13.65 -3.30 15.31
CA LYS A 104 -14.14 -3.00 13.95
C LYS A 104 -12.97 -2.87 12.98
N MET A 105 -13.06 -3.57 11.86
CA MET A 105 -12.05 -3.64 10.83
C MET A 105 -12.37 -2.70 9.67
N ILE A 106 -11.54 -1.66 9.49
CA ILE A 106 -11.57 -0.76 8.34
C ILE A 106 -10.44 -1.19 7.41
N CYS A 107 -10.79 -1.80 6.28
CA CYS A 107 -9.84 -2.46 5.38
C CYS A 107 -9.74 -1.73 4.06
N ILE A 108 -8.53 -1.43 3.62
CA ILE A 108 -8.26 -0.67 2.42
C ILE A 108 -7.42 -1.50 1.44
N THR A 109 -7.91 -1.67 0.21
CA THR A 109 -7.17 -2.27 -0.90
C THR A 109 -7.29 -1.43 -2.17
N GLY A 110 -6.58 -1.83 -3.21
CA GLY A 110 -6.50 -1.18 -4.50
C GLY A 110 -5.12 -1.37 -5.13
N SER A 111 -4.93 -0.97 -6.36
CA SER A 111 -3.60 -0.92 -6.97
C SER A 111 -2.81 0.25 -6.40
N ASN A 112 -3.38 1.45 -6.39
CA ASN A 112 -2.76 2.69 -5.92
C ASN A 112 -3.62 3.37 -4.84
N GLY A 113 -3.02 4.28 -4.06
CA GLY A 113 -3.70 5.08 -3.05
C GLY A 113 -3.90 4.40 -1.69
N LYS A 114 -3.71 3.08 -1.56
CA LYS A 114 -3.90 2.32 -0.32
C LYS A 114 -3.26 3.00 0.91
N THR A 115 -1.95 3.20 0.85
CA THR A 115 -1.18 3.70 2.00
C THR A 115 -1.62 5.09 2.41
N THR A 116 -1.83 5.99 1.45
CA THR A 116 -2.30 7.35 1.73
C THR A 116 -3.68 7.32 2.38
N THR A 117 -4.62 6.56 1.80
CA THR A 117 -5.98 6.43 2.34
C THR A 117 -5.98 5.80 3.73
N THR A 118 -5.22 4.72 3.93
CA THR A 118 -5.10 4.04 5.23
C THR A 118 -4.53 4.98 6.29
N SER A 119 -3.44 5.70 5.97
CA SER A 119 -2.82 6.66 6.89
C SER A 119 -3.75 7.84 7.20
N LEU A 120 -4.49 8.31 6.20
CA LEU A 120 -5.44 9.42 6.36
C LEU A 120 -6.63 9.01 7.24
N ILE A 121 -7.21 7.82 7.03
CA ILE A 121 -8.27 7.26 7.89
C ILE A 121 -7.74 7.12 9.33
N TYR A 122 -6.55 6.54 9.50
CA TYR A 122 -5.94 6.40 10.81
C TYR A 122 -5.74 7.76 11.51
N HIS A 123 -5.25 8.77 10.77
CA HIS A 123 -5.09 10.13 11.28
C HIS A 123 -6.42 10.74 11.75
N ILE A 124 -7.49 10.62 10.94
CA ILE A 124 -8.82 11.11 11.31
C ILE A 124 -9.33 10.43 12.58
N PHE A 125 -9.20 9.10 12.67
CA PHE A 125 -9.65 8.32 13.83
C PHE A 125 -8.88 8.70 15.11
N LYS A 126 -7.55 8.85 15.00
CA LYS A 126 -6.71 9.29 16.12
C LYS A 126 -7.08 10.69 16.58
N LYS A 127 -7.27 11.63 15.65
CA LYS A 127 -7.67 13.01 15.94
C LYS A 127 -9.05 13.09 16.58
N ALA A 128 -9.96 12.19 16.21
CA ALA A 128 -11.25 12.04 16.85
C ALA A 128 -11.19 11.43 18.27
N GLY A 129 -10.00 11.02 18.74
CA GLY A 129 -9.80 10.41 20.05
C GLY A 129 -10.22 8.95 20.13
N LEU A 130 -10.39 8.28 18.99
CA LEU A 130 -10.75 6.87 18.97
C LEU A 130 -9.56 5.98 19.33
N ASN A 131 -9.83 4.87 20.01
CA ASN A 131 -8.84 3.85 20.35
C ASN A 131 -8.61 2.95 19.12
N VAL A 132 -7.65 3.31 18.26
CA VAL A 132 -7.44 2.72 16.94
C VAL A 132 -5.99 2.26 16.73
N GLY A 133 -5.83 1.07 16.16
CA GLY A 133 -4.56 0.51 15.67
C GLY A 133 -4.40 0.64 14.17
N LEU A 134 -3.15 0.75 13.71
CA LEU A 134 -2.76 0.76 12.29
C LEU A 134 -2.02 -0.54 11.98
N ALA A 135 -2.50 -1.30 11.01
CA ALA A 135 -1.98 -2.63 10.73
C ALA A 135 -2.00 -3.01 9.24
N GLY A 136 -1.46 -4.17 8.92
CA GLY A 136 -1.47 -4.78 7.60
C GLY A 136 -0.15 -4.59 6.85
N ASN A 137 -0.23 -4.12 5.62
CA ASN A 137 0.96 -3.86 4.78
C ASN A 137 1.77 -2.62 5.22
N ILE A 138 1.21 -1.83 6.14
CA ILE A 138 1.85 -0.72 6.86
C ILE A 138 1.49 -0.81 8.35
N GLY A 139 2.21 -0.09 9.19
CA GLY A 139 2.04 -0.16 10.63
C GLY A 139 2.69 -1.42 11.21
N GLN A 140 2.17 -1.93 12.31
CA GLN A 140 2.61 -3.18 12.94
C GLN A 140 1.72 -4.35 12.52
N SER A 141 2.24 -5.58 12.66
CA SER A 141 1.45 -6.80 12.51
C SER A 141 0.14 -6.72 13.27
N LEU A 142 -0.98 -7.03 12.60
CA LEU A 142 -2.30 -7.10 13.25
C LEU A 142 -2.29 -8.13 14.39
N ALA A 143 -1.69 -9.31 14.12
CA ALA A 143 -1.60 -10.38 15.12
C ALA A 143 -0.80 -9.96 16.35
N TYR A 144 0.31 -9.23 16.17
CA TYR A 144 1.07 -8.70 17.30
C TYR A 144 0.26 -7.70 18.13
N GLN A 145 -0.43 -6.78 17.47
CA GLN A 145 -1.28 -5.80 18.16
C GLN A 145 -2.46 -6.49 18.88
N VAL A 146 -3.11 -7.47 18.27
CA VAL A 146 -4.17 -8.27 18.92
C VAL A 146 -3.63 -9.04 20.13
N ALA A 147 -2.37 -9.49 20.07
CA ALA A 147 -1.73 -10.14 21.20
C ALA A 147 -1.38 -9.17 22.35
N THR A 148 -1.02 -7.92 22.07
CA THR A 148 -0.40 -7.00 23.03
C THR A 148 -1.22 -5.77 23.38
N CYS A 149 -2.18 -5.39 22.52
CA CYS A 149 -3.01 -4.20 22.65
C CYS A 149 -4.50 -4.57 22.70
N ASN A 150 -5.33 -3.59 23.06
CA ASN A 150 -6.79 -3.73 23.02
C ASN A 150 -7.37 -2.49 22.35
N TYR A 151 -7.47 -2.54 21.01
CA TYR A 151 -8.07 -1.48 20.21
C TYR A 151 -9.54 -1.77 19.92
N ASP A 152 -10.34 -0.69 19.78
CA ASP A 152 -11.74 -0.77 19.37
C ASP A 152 -11.90 -0.79 17.84
N TYR A 153 -10.88 -0.26 17.14
CA TYR A 153 -10.81 -0.16 15.69
C TYR A 153 -9.43 -0.55 15.19
N TYR A 154 -9.38 -1.18 14.02
CA TYR A 154 -8.16 -1.34 13.24
C TYR A 154 -8.35 -0.77 11.85
N VAL A 155 -7.43 0.09 11.41
CA VAL A 155 -7.30 0.54 10.03
C VAL A 155 -6.21 -0.30 9.38
N ILE A 156 -6.56 -1.07 8.34
CA ILE A 156 -5.73 -2.16 7.82
C ILE A 156 -5.51 -1.96 6.32
N GLU A 157 -4.25 -1.77 5.92
CA GLU A 157 -3.88 -1.84 4.51
C GLU A 157 -3.76 -3.30 4.08
N LEU A 158 -4.50 -3.69 3.05
CA LEU A 158 -4.49 -5.05 2.51
C LEU A 158 -3.91 -5.09 1.09
N SER A 159 -2.84 -5.88 0.91
CA SER A 159 -2.37 -6.29 -0.41
C SER A 159 -3.26 -7.41 -0.97
N SER A 160 -3.23 -7.60 -2.30
CA SER A 160 -3.90 -8.73 -2.93
C SER A 160 -3.40 -10.07 -2.40
N PHE A 161 -2.10 -10.19 -2.12
CA PHE A 161 -1.48 -11.42 -1.58
C PHE A 161 -1.96 -11.78 -0.16
N GLN A 162 -2.32 -10.79 0.67
CA GLN A 162 -2.95 -11.05 1.96
C GLN A 162 -4.38 -11.52 1.79
N LEU A 163 -5.14 -10.88 0.87
CA LEU A 163 -6.52 -11.24 0.55
C LEU A 163 -6.65 -12.65 0.00
N ASP A 164 -5.68 -13.17 -0.77
CA ASP A 164 -5.69 -14.52 -1.33
C ASP A 164 -5.80 -15.62 -0.26
N ASN A 165 -5.29 -15.39 0.94
CA ASN A 165 -5.31 -16.32 2.06
C ASN A 165 -6.21 -15.86 3.23
N MET A 166 -7.29 -15.15 2.91
CA MET A 166 -8.35 -14.75 3.83
C MET A 166 -9.65 -15.46 3.43
N TYR A 167 -10.34 -16.08 4.38
CA TYR A 167 -11.51 -16.93 4.13
C TYR A 167 -12.72 -16.54 4.97
N ASN A 168 -12.55 -16.34 6.28
CA ASN A 168 -13.60 -16.02 7.23
C ASN A 168 -13.51 -14.59 7.78
N PHE A 169 -12.41 -13.89 7.47
CA PHE A 169 -12.20 -12.52 7.89
C PHE A 169 -13.30 -11.60 7.31
N ARG A 170 -13.81 -10.69 8.13
CA ARG A 170 -14.87 -9.73 7.76
C ARG A 170 -14.34 -8.30 7.88
N ALA A 171 -14.43 -7.52 6.82
CA ALA A 171 -14.20 -6.08 6.83
C ALA A 171 -15.52 -5.36 7.15
N ASN A 172 -15.59 -4.64 8.28
CA ASN A 172 -16.78 -3.85 8.62
C ASN A 172 -16.94 -2.64 7.69
N ILE A 173 -15.81 -2.03 7.31
CA ILE A 173 -15.73 -1.02 6.25
C ILE A 173 -14.67 -1.50 5.26
N ALA A 174 -15.08 -1.84 4.05
CA ALA A 174 -14.19 -2.20 2.96
C ALA A 174 -14.03 -1.02 2.02
N VAL A 175 -12.78 -0.68 1.67
CA VAL A 175 -12.44 0.39 0.73
C VAL A 175 -11.67 -0.19 -0.45
N LEU A 176 -12.19 -0.05 -1.66
CA LEU A 176 -11.54 -0.42 -2.91
C LEU A 176 -11.24 0.83 -3.73
N MET A 177 -9.96 1.23 -3.75
CA MET A 177 -9.54 2.51 -4.33
C MET A 177 -9.57 2.50 -5.87
N ASN A 178 -8.92 1.53 -6.47
CA ASN A 178 -8.81 1.36 -7.93
C ASN A 178 -8.20 0.01 -8.27
N ILE A 179 -8.35 -0.39 -9.54
CA ILE A 179 -7.75 -1.61 -10.07
C ILE A 179 -7.05 -1.28 -11.39
N THR A 180 -5.72 -1.28 -11.39
CA THR A 180 -4.87 -1.14 -12.56
C THR A 180 -3.86 -2.28 -12.59
N PRO A 181 -3.34 -2.70 -13.76
CA PRO A 181 -2.38 -3.81 -13.84
C PRO A 181 -1.18 -3.60 -12.92
N ASP A 182 -0.95 -4.55 -12.03
CA ASP A 182 0.20 -4.61 -11.14
C ASP A 182 0.39 -6.06 -10.66
N HIS A 183 1.64 -6.45 -10.39
CA HIS A 183 1.96 -7.79 -9.87
C HIS A 183 1.39 -8.98 -10.67
N LEU A 184 1.18 -8.82 -11.97
CA LEU A 184 0.56 -9.87 -12.81
C LEU A 184 1.42 -11.14 -12.90
N ASP A 185 2.72 -11.03 -12.68
CA ASP A 185 3.65 -12.15 -12.53
C ASP A 185 3.22 -13.15 -11.42
N ARG A 186 2.52 -12.67 -10.40
CA ARG A 186 1.99 -13.46 -9.27
C ARG A 186 0.58 -14.00 -9.54
N TYR A 187 -0.06 -13.61 -10.63
CA TYR A 187 -1.42 -13.95 -11.01
C TYR A 187 -1.48 -14.62 -12.39
N GLU A 188 -0.46 -15.40 -12.77
CA GLU A 188 -0.38 -16.11 -14.04
C GLU A 188 -0.54 -15.19 -15.25
N HIS A 189 -0.11 -13.94 -15.13
CA HIS A 189 -0.35 -12.86 -16.11
C HIS A 189 -1.82 -12.67 -16.49
N ASN A 190 -2.74 -13.09 -15.61
CA ASN A 190 -4.18 -12.97 -15.79
C ASN A 190 -4.74 -11.84 -14.91
N MET A 191 -5.19 -10.76 -15.55
CA MET A 191 -5.77 -9.60 -14.88
C MET A 191 -7.01 -9.97 -14.05
N GLN A 192 -7.83 -10.95 -14.48
CA GLN A 192 -9.02 -11.35 -13.74
C GLN A 192 -8.67 -11.97 -12.38
N ASN A 193 -7.61 -12.79 -12.29
CA ASN A 193 -7.16 -13.36 -11.03
C ASN A 193 -6.78 -12.25 -10.02
N TYR A 194 -6.13 -11.17 -10.49
CA TYR A 194 -5.79 -10.03 -9.65
C TYR A 194 -7.04 -9.23 -9.21
N VAL A 195 -8.02 -9.06 -10.10
CA VAL A 195 -9.32 -8.45 -9.80
C VAL A 195 -10.05 -9.25 -8.72
N ASP A 196 -10.16 -10.57 -8.93
CA ASP A 196 -10.84 -11.49 -8.00
C ASP A 196 -10.19 -11.44 -6.62
N ALA A 197 -8.85 -11.43 -6.56
CA ALA A 197 -8.10 -11.29 -5.31
C ALA A 197 -8.49 -10.01 -4.54
N LYS A 198 -8.61 -8.86 -5.23
CA LYS A 198 -8.99 -7.59 -4.57
C LYS A 198 -10.44 -7.58 -4.10
N PHE A 199 -11.37 -8.14 -4.88
CA PHE A 199 -12.77 -8.22 -4.50
C PHE A 199 -13.02 -9.15 -3.29
N ARG A 200 -12.08 -10.02 -2.93
CA ARG A 200 -12.13 -10.80 -1.68
C ARG A 200 -12.26 -9.93 -0.42
N ILE A 201 -11.95 -8.65 -0.48
CA ILE A 201 -12.16 -7.72 0.65
C ILE A 201 -13.64 -7.65 1.07
N LEU A 202 -14.57 -8.01 0.17
CA LEU A 202 -16.02 -8.00 0.40
C LEU A 202 -16.55 -9.31 0.97
N GLN A 203 -15.74 -10.38 0.96
CA GLN A 203 -16.19 -11.67 1.47
C GLN A 203 -16.61 -11.55 2.94
N ASN A 204 -17.66 -12.27 3.31
CA ASN A 204 -18.21 -12.30 4.67
C ASN A 204 -18.82 -10.96 5.17
N GLN A 205 -18.93 -9.93 4.34
CA GLN A 205 -19.71 -8.74 4.69
C GLN A 205 -21.19 -9.09 4.88
N THR A 206 -21.83 -8.36 5.77
CA THR A 206 -23.27 -8.45 6.08
C THR A 206 -23.96 -7.14 5.75
N GLN A 207 -25.26 -7.07 5.95
CA GLN A 207 -26.04 -5.84 5.74
C GLN A 207 -25.66 -4.68 6.68
N GLU A 208 -24.90 -4.95 7.74
CA GLU A 208 -24.42 -3.92 8.67
C GLU A 208 -23.10 -3.26 8.22
N ASP A 209 -22.44 -3.83 7.19
CA ASP A 209 -21.14 -3.41 6.74
C ASP A 209 -21.22 -2.40 5.61
N ALA A 210 -20.11 -1.74 5.32
CA ALA A 210 -20.02 -0.71 4.31
C ALA A 210 -18.97 -1.07 3.23
N PHE A 211 -19.32 -0.77 1.98
CA PHE A 211 -18.41 -0.87 0.86
C PHE A 211 -18.23 0.49 0.19
N ILE A 212 -17.01 1.03 0.26
CA ILE A 212 -16.59 2.29 -0.33
C ILE A 212 -15.73 2.00 -1.56
N PHE A 213 -16.05 2.58 -2.69
CA PHE A 213 -15.32 2.31 -3.93
C PHE A 213 -15.33 3.49 -4.89
N TRP A 214 -14.28 3.57 -5.72
CA TRP A 214 -14.20 4.56 -6.78
C TRP A 214 -15.05 4.15 -7.99
N ASN A 215 -16.13 4.89 -8.22
CA ASN A 215 -17.13 4.54 -9.23
C ASN A 215 -16.69 4.86 -10.67
N ASP A 216 -15.67 5.73 -10.86
CA ASP A 216 -15.14 6.02 -12.19
C ASP A 216 -14.13 4.96 -12.68
N ASP A 217 -13.69 4.04 -11.80
CA ASP A 217 -12.81 2.95 -12.21
C ASP A 217 -13.58 1.96 -13.12
N PRO A 218 -13.14 1.79 -14.39
CA PRO A 218 -13.90 0.97 -15.35
C PRO A 218 -13.91 -0.51 -15.00
N ILE A 219 -12.88 -1.01 -14.29
CA ILE A 219 -12.80 -2.41 -13.87
C ILE A 219 -13.74 -2.63 -12.70
N ILE A 220 -13.69 -1.78 -11.68
CA ILE A 220 -14.60 -1.89 -10.54
C ILE A 220 -16.06 -1.83 -11.02
N ARG A 221 -16.42 -0.82 -11.84
CA ARG A 221 -17.77 -0.65 -12.36
C ARG A 221 -18.27 -1.87 -13.13
N ARG A 222 -17.41 -2.47 -13.96
CA ARG A 222 -17.73 -3.69 -14.73
C ARG A 222 -17.94 -4.90 -13.83
N GLU A 223 -17.14 -5.03 -12.78
CA GLU A 223 -17.06 -6.25 -11.96
C GLU A 223 -18.05 -6.28 -10.79
N LEU A 224 -18.54 -5.12 -10.33
CA LEU A 224 -19.41 -4.98 -9.15
C LEU A 224 -20.57 -5.99 -9.10
N HIS A 225 -21.20 -6.26 -10.26
CA HIS A 225 -22.37 -7.16 -10.33
C HIS A 225 -22.03 -8.65 -10.21
N LYS A 226 -20.75 -9.03 -10.32
CA LYS A 226 -20.31 -10.43 -10.23
C LYS A 226 -20.17 -10.90 -8.79
N TYR A 227 -19.94 -9.96 -7.85
CA TYR A 227 -19.73 -10.28 -6.45
C TYR A 227 -20.98 -9.93 -5.66
N GLY A 228 -21.44 -10.87 -4.83
CA GLY A 228 -22.60 -10.66 -3.95
C GLY A 228 -22.25 -9.66 -2.86
N ILE A 229 -22.59 -8.40 -3.07
CA ILE A 229 -22.33 -7.34 -2.10
C ILE A 229 -23.52 -7.27 -1.15
N HIS A 230 -23.29 -7.53 0.12
CA HIS A 230 -24.32 -7.57 1.16
C HIS A 230 -24.41 -6.28 1.98
N GLY A 231 -23.33 -5.47 2.00
CA GLY A 231 -23.25 -4.22 2.75
C GLY A 231 -23.87 -3.02 2.05
N HIS A 232 -23.84 -1.87 2.72
CA HIS A 232 -24.25 -0.60 2.13
C HIS A 232 -23.17 -0.07 1.16
N TYR A 233 -23.62 0.45 0.02
CA TYR A 233 -22.72 1.05 -1.00
C TYR A 233 -22.47 2.51 -0.72
N TYR A 234 -21.20 2.91 -0.84
CA TYR A 234 -20.74 4.29 -0.74
C TYR A 234 -19.80 4.63 -1.90
N PRO A 235 -20.34 4.78 -3.13
CA PRO A 235 -19.52 5.15 -4.29
C PRO A 235 -19.01 6.58 -4.18
N PHE A 236 -17.75 6.81 -4.54
CA PHE A 236 -17.22 8.15 -4.77
C PHE A 236 -16.77 8.31 -6.22
N ALA A 237 -16.87 9.52 -6.76
CA ALA A 237 -16.59 9.83 -8.15
C ALA A 237 -15.99 11.23 -8.33
N GLU A 238 -15.36 11.50 -9.46
CA GLU A 238 -14.89 12.83 -9.79
C GLU A 238 -16.05 13.81 -9.95
N LYS A 239 -17.14 13.34 -10.59
CA LYS A 239 -18.34 14.14 -10.83
C LYS A 239 -19.54 13.55 -10.10
N LYS A 240 -20.54 14.41 -9.86
CA LYS A 240 -21.81 13.97 -9.27
C LYS A 240 -22.49 12.93 -10.14
N GLU A 241 -22.71 11.76 -9.56
CA GLU A 241 -23.57 10.70 -10.13
C GLU A 241 -24.71 10.37 -9.16
N GLU A 242 -25.69 9.62 -9.64
CA GLU A 242 -26.78 9.12 -8.80
C GLU A 242 -26.20 8.26 -7.66
N ASN A 243 -26.59 8.54 -6.42
CA ASN A 243 -26.12 7.86 -5.21
C ASN A 243 -24.64 8.03 -4.85
N SER A 244 -23.88 8.97 -5.46
CA SER A 244 -22.52 9.27 -5.02
C SER A 244 -22.49 9.65 -3.56
N ALA A 245 -21.69 8.95 -2.76
CA ALA A 245 -21.44 9.27 -1.36
C ALA A 245 -20.47 10.44 -1.19
N ALA A 246 -19.58 10.64 -2.18
CA ALA A 246 -18.78 11.85 -2.32
C ALA A 246 -18.46 12.12 -3.80
N TYR A 247 -18.31 13.40 -4.15
CA TYR A 247 -17.95 13.88 -5.49
C TYR A 247 -17.32 15.26 -5.42
N VAL A 248 -16.79 15.74 -6.56
CA VAL A 248 -16.27 17.11 -6.70
C VAL A 248 -17.23 17.94 -7.58
N GLU A 249 -17.56 19.12 -7.14
CA GLU A 249 -18.30 20.13 -7.91
C GLU A 249 -17.85 21.53 -7.46
N ASP A 250 -17.62 22.44 -8.39
CA ASP A 250 -17.23 23.85 -8.13
C ASP A 250 -16.04 23.99 -7.17
N GLN A 251 -14.99 23.17 -7.33
CA GLN A 251 -13.80 23.10 -6.47
C GLN A 251 -14.07 22.73 -5.01
N GLN A 252 -15.24 22.16 -4.73
CA GLN A 252 -15.59 21.61 -3.43
C GLN A 252 -15.69 20.10 -3.46
N LEU A 253 -15.27 19.45 -2.37
CA LEU A 253 -15.62 18.06 -2.06
C LEU A 253 -16.99 18.05 -1.38
N HIS A 254 -17.92 17.35 -1.98
CA HIS A 254 -19.26 17.14 -1.44
C HIS A 254 -19.34 15.74 -0.87
N PHE A 255 -19.60 15.62 0.41
CA PHE A 255 -19.96 14.38 1.08
C PHE A 255 -21.48 14.39 1.26
N THR A 256 -22.15 13.34 0.84
CA THR A 256 -23.62 13.25 0.86
C THR A 256 -24.13 12.23 1.86
N GLN A 257 -23.34 11.23 2.20
CA GLN A 257 -23.71 10.08 3.03
C GLN A 257 -22.57 9.67 3.96
N PRO A 258 -22.90 9.12 5.16
CA PRO A 258 -24.22 9.13 5.80
C PRO A 258 -24.67 10.52 6.27
N ILE A 259 -23.77 11.43 6.57
CA ILE A 259 -24.02 12.82 6.97
C ILE A 259 -23.44 13.77 5.94
N ALA A 260 -24.26 14.68 5.41
CA ALA A 260 -23.83 15.61 4.39
C ALA A 260 -22.97 16.75 4.96
N PHE A 261 -21.88 17.05 4.27
CA PHE A 261 -21.04 18.24 4.49
C PHE A 261 -20.17 18.52 3.25
N ASN A 262 -19.63 19.71 3.16
CA ASN A 262 -18.75 20.14 2.06
C ASN A 262 -17.41 20.63 2.61
N MET A 263 -16.39 20.63 1.75
CA MET A 263 -15.05 21.12 2.04
C MET A 263 -14.41 21.68 0.77
N GLU A 264 -13.79 22.85 0.85
CA GLU A 264 -13.03 23.40 -0.28
C GLU A 264 -11.81 22.54 -0.61
N GLN A 265 -11.51 22.37 -1.89
CA GLN A 265 -10.30 21.62 -2.30
C GLN A 265 -9.00 22.27 -1.79
N GLU A 266 -9.02 23.62 -1.66
CA GLU A 266 -7.87 24.38 -1.17
C GLU A 266 -7.58 24.14 0.32
N GLU A 267 -8.58 23.69 1.08
CA GLU A 267 -8.41 23.34 2.50
C GLU A 267 -7.72 21.99 2.70
N LEU A 268 -7.64 21.14 1.66
CA LEU A 268 -7.02 19.85 1.77
C LEU A 268 -5.49 19.95 1.89
N ALA A 269 -4.93 19.27 2.87
CA ALA A 269 -3.47 19.18 3.04
C ALA A 269 -2.80 18.48 1.85
N LEU A 270 -3.46 17.47 1.30
CA LEU A 270 -2.98 16.71 0.15
C LEU A 270 -3.55 17.27 -1.15
N THR A 271 -2.68 17.62 -2.10
CA THR A 271 -3.06 18.15 -3.41
C THR A 271 -2.97 17.10 -4.52
N GLY A 272 -3.67 17.37 -5.64
CA GLY A 272 -3.70 16.49 -6.81
C GLY A 272 -4.94 15.57 -6.85
N THR A 273 -5.37 15.23 -8.08
CA THR A 273 -6.64 14.52 -8.32
C THR A 273 -6.74 13.18 -7.56
N HIS A 274 -5.67 12.37 -7.56
CA HIS A 274 -5.67 11.10 -6.83
C HIS A 274 -5.80 11.29 -5.32
N ASN A 275 -5.29 12.40 -4.76
CA ASN A 275 -5.44 12.70 -3.35
C ASN A 275 -6.84 13.21 -2.99
N LEU A 276 -7.57 13.80 -3.95
CA LEU A 276 -9.00 14.04 -3.79
C LEU A 276 -9.76 12.73 -3.56
N PHE A 277 -9.48 11.71 -4.36
CA PHE A 277 -10.07 10.37 -4.20
C PHE A 277 -9.68 9.71 -2.88
N ASN A 278 -8.41 9.83 -2.47
CA ASN A 278 -7.96 9.34 -1.15
C ASN A 278 -8.71 10.06 -0.02
N SER A 279 -8.90 11.38 -0.13
CA SER A 279 -9.61 12.19 0.86
C SER A 279 -11.11 11.87 0.91
N MET A 280 -11.75 11.62 -0.25
CA MET A 280 -13.15 11.18 -0.31
C MET A 280 -13.33 9.83 0.41
N ALA A 281 -12.53 8.83 0.05
CA ALA A 281 -12.61 7.51 0.66
C ALA A 281 -12.37 7.55 2.18
N ALA A 282 -11.40 8.37 2.63
CA ALA A 282 -11.11 8.54 4.04
C ALA A 282 -12.24 9.28 4.79
N GLY A 283 -12.76 10.36 4.19
CA GLY A 283 -13.87 11.13 4.75
C GLY A 283 -15.15 10.30 4.87
N ILE A 284 -15.49 9.49 3.86
CA ILE A 284 -16.63 8.58 3.90
C ILE A 284 -16.43 7.54 5.02
N SER A 285 -15.24 6.92 5.11
CA SER A 285 -14.93 5.92 6.14
C SER A 285 -15.13 6.49 7.56
N ALA A 286 -14.63 7.70 7.78
CA ALA A 286 -14.77 8.40 9.05
C ALA A 286 -16.21 8.81 9.36
N ASN A 287 -16.96 9.23 8.34
CA ASN A 287 -18.36 9.60 8.44
C ASN A 287 -19.24 8.37 8.82
N ILE A 288 -18.99 7.21 8.21
CA ILE A 288 -19.63 5.92 8.57
C ILE A 288 -19.30 5.53 10.02
N ALA A 289 -18.09 5.79 10.47
CA ALA A 289 -17.69 5.53 11.87
C ALA A 289 -18.32 6.51 12.88
N GLY A 290 -19.11 7.49 12.43
CA GLY A 290 -19.79 8.46 13.28
C GLY A 290 -18.90 9.61 13.77
N ILE A 291 -17.75 9.85 13.13
CA ILE A 291 -16.86 10.96 13.45
C ILE A 291 -17.51 12.26 12.96
N ARG A 292 -17.50 13.31 13.82
CA ARG A 292 -18.12 14.60 13.50
C ARG A 292 -17.43 15.25 12.31
N LYS A 293 -18.21 15.86 11.42
CA LYS A 293 -17.74 16.51 10.18
C LYS A 293 -16.66 17.57 10.42
N GLU A 294 -16.72 18.31 11.52
CA GLU A 294 -15.72 19.30 11.89
C GLU A 294 -14.34 18.65 12.12
N CYS A 295 -14.32 17.52 12.81
CA CYS A 295 -13.10 16.74 13.04
C CYS A 295 -12.55 16.14 11.73
N ILE A 296 -13.44 15.66 10.85
CA ILE A 296 -13.05 15.12 9.54
C ILE A 296 -12.40 16.23 8.69
N ARG A 297 -13.04 17.41 8.60
CA ARG A 297 -12.49 18.57 7.85
C ARG A 297 -11.13 18.99 8.39
N GLU A 298 -11.01 19.15 9.70
CA GLU A 298 -9.76 19.54 10.35
C GLU A 298 -8.65 18.52 10.08
N ALA A 299 -8.95 17.22 10.19
CA ALA A 299 -7.96 16.16 9.95
C ALA A 299 -7.55 16.07 8.48
N LEU A 300 -8.46 16.31 7.54
CA LEU A 300 -8.13 16.39 6.11
C LEU A 300 -7.28 17.62 5.76
N SER A 301 -7.37 18.69 6.56
CA SER A 301 -6.62 19.94 6.35
C SER A 301 -5.20 19.91 6.94
N ASP A 302 -4.95 19.12 7.99
CA ASP A 302 -3.66 19.13 8.70
C ASP A 302 -2.85 17.84 8.56
N PHE A 303 -3.25 16.95 7.67
CA PHE A 303 -2.52 15.71 7.43
C PHE A 303 -1.15 15.98 6.78
N GLU A 304 -0.06 15.62 7.45
CA GLU A 304 1.30 15.89 6.98
C GLU A 304 1.76 15.03 5.78
N GLY A 305 0.92 14.11 5.32
CA GLY A 305 1.23 13.21 4.21
C GLY A 305 1.87 11.89 4.67
N VAL A 306 2.34 11.12 3.70
CA VAL A 306 3.01 9.84 3.91
C VAL A 306 4.45 9.96 3.45
N GLU A 307 5.38 9.53 4.27
CA GLU A 307 6.80 9.50 3.93
C GLU A 307 7.04 8.73 2.61
N HIS A 308 7.95 9.22 1.80
CA HIS A 308 8.28 8.69 0.47
C HIS A 308 7.13 8.74 -0.57
N ARG A 309 6.07 9.53 -0.33
CA ARG A 309 4.98 9.72 -1.28
C ARG A 309 4.70 11.19 -1.50
N LEU A 310 5.17 11.73 -2.63
CA LEU A 310 5.16 13.16 -2.97
C LEU A 310 5.64 14.04 -1.79
N GLU A 311 6.53 13.49 -0.97
CA GLU A 311 7.09 14.11 0.21
C GLU A 311 8.00 15.27 -0.20
N LYS A 312 7.68 16.49 0.23
CA LYS A 312 8.56 17.64 0.05
C LYS A 312 9.75 17.52 0.99
N VAL A 313 10.95 17.36 0.43
CA VAL A 313 12.18 17.22 1.23
C VAL A 313 12.70 18.57 1.68
N CYS A 314 13.04 19.41 0.73
CA CYS A 314 13.48 20.80 0.97
C CYS A 314 13.55 21.58 -0.35
N ARG A 315 13.93 22.87 -0.25
CA ARG A 315 14.16 23.75 -1.39
C ARG A 315 15.62 24.19 -1.41
N VAL A 316 16.35 23.85 -2.48
CA VAL A 316 17.76 24.20 -2.64
C VAL A 316 17.90 25.10 -3.87
N ARG A 317 18.51 26.28 -3.74
CA ARG A 317 18.72 27.27 -4.82
C ARG A 317 17.43 27.65 -5.58
N GLY A 318 16.28 27.55 -4.91
CA GLY A 318 14.97 27.83 -5.50
C GLY A 318 14.40 26.69 -6.35
N VAL A 319 14.95 25.47 -6.25
CA VAL A 319 14.47 24.22 -6.81
C VAL A 319 13.84 23.39 -5.70
N ASP A 320 12.61 22.92 -5.90
CA ASP A 320 11.92 22.04 -4.95
C ASP A 320 12.32 20.59 -5.19
N TYR A 321 12.64 19.84 -4.12
CA TYR A 321 12.98 18.41 -4.19
C TYR A 321 11.86 17.60 -3.56
N ILE A 322 11.29 16.69 -4.34
CA ILE A 322 10.14 15.86 -3.97
C ILE A 322 10.51 14.38 -4.01
N ASN A 323 10.28 13.69 -2.91
CA ASN A 323 10.52 12.27 -2.74
C ASN A 323 9.22 11.48 -2.94
N ASP A 324 9.15 10.74 -4.03
CA ASP A 324 8.07 9.80 -4.33
C ASP A 324 8.64 8.38 -4.57
N SER A 325 9.62 8.00 -3.77
CA SER A 325 10.29 6.70 -3.88
C SER A 325 9.33 5.50 -3.85
N LYS A 326 8.16 5.65 -3.26
CA LYS A 326 7.11 4.63 -3.21
C LYS A 326 6.40 4.41 -4.55
N ALA A 327 6.63 5.23 -5.57
CA ALA A 327 6.13 5.03 -6.94
C ALA A 327 6.91 3.91 -7.65
N THR A 328 6.55 2.68 -7.37
CA THR A 328 7.21 1.46 -7.88
C THR A 328 6.58 0.89 -9.14
N ASN A 329 5.65 1.62 -9.76
CA ASN A 329 5.01 1.31 -11.04
C ASN A 329 4.76 2.60 -11.85
N VAL A 330 4.50 2.44 -13.15
CA VAL A 330 4.32 3.55 -14.10
C VAL A 330 3.10 4.40 -13.74
N ASN A 331 2.00 3.79 -13.35
CA ASN A 331 0.77 4.49 -13.00
C ASN A 331 0.97 5.43 -11.79
N SER A 332 1.74 5.00 -10.78
CA SER A 332 2.09 5.89 -9.66
C SER A 332 2.88 7.11 -10.11
N CYS A 333 3.86 6.92 -11.00
CA CYS A 333 4.64 8.01 -11.58
C CYS A 333 3.77 8.94 -12.44
N TRP A 334 2.79 8.41 -13.16
CA TRP A 334 1.82 9.19 -13.92
C TRP A 334 1.11 10.22 -13.02
N TYR A 335 0.58 9.77 -11.87
CA TYR A 335 -0.07 10.66 -10.90
C TYR A 335 0.91 11.67 -10.29
N ALA A 336 2.14 11.24 -10.01
CA ALA A 336 3.17 12.13 -9.50
C ALA A 336 3.48 13.25 -10.49
N LEU A 337 3.69 12.91 -11.76
CA LEU A 337 3.93 13.89 -12.83
C LEU A 337 2.71 14.80 -13.04
N GLN A 338 1.50 14.26 -13.03
CA GLN A 338 0.28 15.06 -13.17
C GLN A 338 0.18 16.13 -12.07
N SER A 339 0.62 15.79 -10.85
CA SER A 339 0.59 16.69 -9.69
C SER A 339 1.65 17.81 -9.75
N MET A 340 2.65 17.73 -10.62
CA MET A 340 3.69 18.75 -10.74
C MET A 340 3.13 20.02 -11.36
N LYS A 341 3.37 21.16 -10.69
CA LYS A 341 2.95 22.50 -11.12
C LYS A 341 4.04 23.26 -11.87
N THR A 342 5.28 22.79 -11.83
CA THR A 342 6.45 23.41 -12.44
C THR A 342 7.17 22.42 -13.38
N LYS A 343 8.05 22.93 -14.23
CA LYS A 343 8.93 22.07 -15.04
C LYS A 343 9.77 21.19 -14.12
N THR A 344 9.97 19.93 -14.52
CA THR A 344 10.44 18.87 -13.64
C THR A 344 11.65 18.14 -14.23
N ILE A 345 12.66 17.90 -13.40
CA ILE A 345 13.70 16.89 -13.64
C ILE A 345 13.20 15.60 -12.97
N LEU A 346 12.97 14.56 -13.77
CA LEU A 346 12.46 13.28 -13.28
C LEU A 346 13.59 12.27 -13.08
N ILE A 347 13.70 11.72 -11.87
CA ILE A 347 14.58 10.58 -11.57
C ILE A 347 13.71 9.32 -11.60
N LEU A 348 14.02 8.43 -12.55
CA LEU A 348 13.30 7.17 -12.76
C LEU A 348 14.29 6.02 -13.00
N GLY A 349 13.81 4.77 -12.84
CA GLY A 349 14.62 3.56 -13.00
C GLY A 349 14.63 2.67 -11.78
N GLY A 350 15.30 1.53 -11.90
CA GLY A 350 15.33 0.46 -10.93
C GLY A 350 14.99 -0.90 -11.58
N LYS A 351 14.55 -1.88 -10.79
CA LYS A 351 14.16 -3.19 -11.30
C LYS A 351 12.83 -3.12 -12.05
N ASP A 352 12.90 -3.13 -13.37
CA ASP A 352 11.73 -3.16 -14.27
C ASP A 352 10.98 -4.50 -14.15
N LYS A 353 9.64 -4.45 -14.13
CA LYS A 353 8.74 -5.60 -14.04
C LYS A 353 7.88 -5.78 -15.30
N GLY A 354 8.34 -5.31 -16.44
CA GLY A 354 7.57 -5.32 -17.69
C GLY A 354 6.79 -4.03 -17.91
N ASN A 355 7.28 -2.90 -17.39
CA ASN A 355 6.64 -1.59 -17.48
C ASN A 355 6.34 -1.16 -18.92
N ASP A 356 5.18 -0.56 -19.15
CA ASP A 356 4.84 0.18 -20.37
C ASP A 356 4.96 1.68 -20.11
N TYR A 357 6.05 2.29 -20.58
CA TYR A 357 6.31 3.71 -20.38
C TYR A 357 5.48 4.63 -21.28
N SER A 358 4.72 4.07 -22.24
CA SER A 358 3.83 4.86 -23.09
C SER A 358 2.75 5.61 -22.28
N GLU A 359 2.35 5.06 -21.14
CA GLU A 359 1.38 5.66 -20.23
C GLU A 359 1.82 7.05 -19.70
N ILE A 360 3.13 7.28 -19.52
CA ILE A 360 3.66 8.56 -19.00
C ILE A 360 4.28 9.44 -20.09
N ALA A 361 4.33 8.98 -21.34
CA ALA A 361 5.04 9.64 -22.43
C ALA A 361 4.63 11.10 -22.65
N ASP A 362 3.33 11.38 -22.67
CA ASP A 362 2.80 12.73 -22.92
C ASP A 362 3.11 13.67 -21.75
N LEU A 363 2.97 13.20 -20.52
CA LEU A 363 3.33 13.99 -19.33
C LEU A 363 4.82 14.27 -19.23
N VAL A 364 5.68 13.31 -19.62
CA VAL A 364 7.11 13.52 -19.70
C VAL A 364 7.44 14.61 -20.73
N LYS A 365 6.88 14.57 -21.93
CA LYS A 365 7.08 15.61 -22.94
C LYS A 365 6.56 16.98 -22.51
N GLU A 366 5.41 17.00 -21.84
CA GLU A 366 4.78 18.24 -21.37
C GLU A 366 5.55 18.87 -20.21
N LYS A 367 5.91 18.08 -19.20
CA LYS A 367 6.36 18.60 -17.89
C LYS A 367 7.84 18.45 -17.63
N CYS A 368 8.53 17.47 -18.24
CA CYS A 368 9.93 17.24 -17.93
C CYS A 368 10.86 18.14 -18.77
N VAL A 369 11.96 18.56 -18.16
CA VAL A 369 13.07 19.29 -18.78
C VAL A 369 14.39 18.55 -18.67
N GLY A 370 14.41 17.39 -18.03
CA GLY A 370 15.53 16.48 -17.92
C GLY A 370 15.11 15.16 -17.31
N LEU A 371 15.80 14.09 -17.67
CA LEU A 371 15.59 12.74 -17.17
C LEU A 371 16.88 12.21 -16.55
N ILE A 372 16.75 11.47 -15.45
CA ILE A 372 17.87 10.80 -14.80
C ILE A 372 17.48 9.34 -14.63
N TYR A 373 18.18 8.46 -15.34
CA TYR A 373 17.99 7.03 -15.26
C TYR A 373 18.86 6.47 -14.14
N MET A 374 18.24 5.90 -13.11
CA MET A 374 18.94 5.38 -11.94
C MET A 374 18.61 3.90 -11.74
N GLY A 375 19.50 3.02 -12.19
CA GLY A 375 19.34 1.57 -12.12
C GLY A 375 20.57 0.83 -12.61
N LEU A 376 20.62 -0.48 -12.39
CA LEU A 376 21.66 -1.35 -12.96
C LEU A 376 21.45 -1.60 -14.46
N HIS A 377 20.20 -1.55 -14.94
CA HIS A 377 19.78 -1.86 -16.30
C HIS A 377 18.79 -0.80 -16.78
N ASN A 378 19.29 0.18 -17.52
CA ASN A 378 18.52 1.33 -17.99
C ASN A 378 18.24 1.30 -19.50
N GLU A 379 18.61 0.22 -20.20
CA GLU A 379 18.52 0.08 -21.65
C GLU A 379 17.08 0.37 -22.15
N LYS A 380 16.07 -0.16 -21.46
CA LYS A 380 14.65 0.05 -21.81
C LYS A 380 14.21 1.51 -21.68
N LEU A 381 14.78 2.26 -20.72
CA LEU A 381 14.51 3.69 -20.56
C LEU A 381 15.16 4.48 -21.72
N HIS A 382 16.40 4.13 -22.12
CA HIS A 382 17.07 4.69 -23.27
C HIS A 382 16.27 4.43 -24.55
N ASP A 383 15.89 3.17 -24.80
CA ASP A 383 15.12 2.78 -25.98
C ASP A 383 13.82 3.57 -26.11
N PHE A 384 13.19 3.91 -24.98
CA PHE A 384 11.90 4.59 -24.99
C PHE A 384 12.00 6.11 -24.99
N PHE A 385 12.86 6.71 -24.13
CA PHE A 385 12.82 8.16 -23.88
C PHE A 385 13.89 8.97 -24.61
N ASP A 386 14.99 8.39 -25.09
CA ASP A 386 16.08 9.17 -25.72
C ASP A 386 15.60 9.94 -26.95
N GLY A 387 14.61 9.42 -27.67
CA GLY A 387 13.97 10.09 -28.80
C GLY A 387 13.18 11.36 -28.45
N PHE A 388 13.00 11.70 -27.17
CA PHE A 388 12.25 12.89 -26.75
C PHE A 388 13.09 14.16 -26.77
N GLY A 389 14.39 14.07 -26.97
CA GLY A 389 15.31 15.21 -27.06
C GLY A 389 15.53 15.95 -25.73
N LEU A 390 15.24 15.33 -24.61
CA LEU A 390 15.51 15.86 -23.28
C LEU A 390 16.95 15.56 -22.85
N PRO A 391 17.61 16.42 -22.05
CA PRO A 391 18.86 16.08 -21.40
C PRO A 391 18.70 14.83 -20.53
N VAL A 392 19.62 13.87 -20.67
CA VAL A 392 19.63 12.61 -19.94
C VAL A 392 20.92 12.45 -19.14
N ALA A 393 20.85 11.92 -17.93
CA ALA A 393 21.97 11.38 -17.19
C ALA A 393 21.68 9.92 -16.81
N ASP A 394 22.65 9.04 -16.97
CA ASP A 394 22.59 7.63 -16.57
C ASP A 394 23.50 7.42 -15.37
N VAL A 395 22.98 6.89 -14.26
CA VAL A 395 23.67 6.80 -12.97
C VAL A 395 23.31 5.51 -12.22
N GLN A 396 24.20 5.10 -11.32
CA GLN A 396 24.04 3.88 -10.52
C GLN A 396 24.12 4.14 -9.01
N SER A 397 23.98 5.39 -8.58
CA SER A 397 23.89 5.75 -7.16
C SER A 397 22.93 6.91 -6.94
N MET A 398 22.40 7.02 -5.74
CA MET A 398 21.54 8.14 -5.36
C MET A 398 22.32 9.46 -5.31
N GLU A 399 23.58 9.42 -4.87
CA GLU A 399 24.43 10.59 -4.82
C GLU A 399 24.66 11.17 -6.22
N ASP A 400 24.97 10.33 -7.21
CA ASP A 400 25.14 10.76 -8.60
C ASP A 400 23.83 11.28 -9.19
N ALA A 401 22.68 10.65 -8.87
CA ALA A 401 21.37 11.10 -9.31
C ALA A 401 21.04 12.51 -8.81
N VAL A 402 21.25 12.75 -7.52
CA VAL A 402 21.00 14.06 -6.89
C VAL A 402 21.99 15.12 -7.42
N ASN A 403 23.27 14.76 -7.60
CA ASN A 403 24.27 15.66 -8.19
C ASN A 403 23.95 15.99 -9.65
N ALA A 404 23.49 15.04 -10.45
CA ALA A 404 23.05 15.29 -11.82
C ALA A 404 21.84 16.22 -11.86
N ALA A 405 20.82 15.94 -11.00
CA ALA A 405 19.66 16.80 -10.85
C ALA A 405 20.03 18.23 -10.45
N TYR A 406 20.92 18.40 -9.49
CA TYR A 406 21.40 19.71 -9.05
C TYR A 406 22.06 20.53 -10.16
N LYS A 407 22.80 19.85 -11.07
CA LYS A 407 23.44 20.50 -12.24
C LYS A 407 22.44 20.86 -13.33
N MET A 408 21.40 20.03 -13.53
CA MET A 408 20.39 20.22 -14.57
C MET A 408 19.34 21.26 -14.19
N ALA A 409 18.90 21.26 -12.91
CA ALA A 409 17.76 22.04 -12.46
C ALA A 409 18.05 23.54 -12.39
N LYS A 410 17.04 24.33 -12.79
CA LYS A 410 17.04 25.79 -12.71
C LYS A 410 16.06 26.28 -11.64
N LYS A 411 16.28 27.49 -11.14
CA LYS A 411 15.38 28.13 -10.18
C LYS A 411 13.93 28.13 -10.67
N GLY A 412 13.02 27.69 -9.82
CA GLY A 412 11.58 27.56 -10.11
C GLY A 412 11.17 26.18 -10.66
N GLU A 413 12.13 25.29 -10.89
CA GLU A 413 11.86 23.90 -11.31
C GLU A 413 11.75 22.95 -10.11
N THR A 414 11.29 21.74 -10.36
CA THR A 414 11.19 20.65 -9.38
C THR A 414 12.09 19.49 -9.77
N VAL A 415 12.76 18.88 -8.80
CA VAL A 415 13.37 17.55 -8.91
C VAL A 415 12.45 16.55 -8.26
N LEU A 416 11.99 15.57 -9.03
CA LEU A 416 11.06 14.54 -8.60
C LEU A 416 11.73 13.17 -8.67
N LEU A 417 11.89 12.51 -7.53
CA LEU A 417 12.19 11.07 -7.47
C LEU A 417 10.89 10.30 -7.58
N SER A 418 10.54 9.77 -8.76
CA SER A 418 9.36 8.91 -8.98
C SER A 418 9.72 7.77 -9.94
N PRO A 419 10.28 6.67 -9.39
CA PRO A 419 11.11 5.74 -10.13
C PRO A 419 10.42 4.85 -11.16
N CYS A 420 9.12 4.68 -11.14
CA CYS A 420 8.34 3.69 -11.92
C CYS A 420 8.69 2.22 -11.63
N CYS A 421 9.80 1.96 -10.97
CA CYS A 421 10.39 0.64 -10.81
C CYS A 421 10.59 0.26 -9.34
N ALA A 422 10.63 -1.04 -9.06
CA ALA A 422 11.06 -1.53 -7.75
C ALA A 422 12.52 -1.15 -7.48
N SER A 423 12.89 -1.09 -6.19
CA SER A 423 14.20 -0.56 -5.76
C SER A 423 15.30 -1.61 -5.57
N PHE A 424 14.96 -2.90 -5.70
CA PHE A 424 15.79 -4.02 -5.24
C PHE A 424 17.05 -4.31 -6.09
N ASP A 425 17.34 -3.51 -7.08
CA ASP A 425 18.59 -3.56 -7.85
C ASP A 425 19.72 -2.78 -7.16
N LEU A 426 19.48 -1.56 -6.71
CA LEU A 426 20.48 -0.68 -6.07
C LEU A 426 20.25 -0.48 -4.56
N PHE A 427 19.05 -0.75 -4.05
CA PHE A 427 18.63 -0.43 -2.69
C PHE A 427 17.98 -1.63 -1.99
N LYS A 428 17.97 -1.61 -0.66
CA LYS A 428 17.34 -2.68 0.15
C LYS A 428 15.81 -2.65 0.09
N SER A 429 15.24 -1.45 -0.06
CA SER A 429 13.79 -1.22 -0.15
C SER A 429 13.51 0.17 -0.74
N TYR A 430 12.24 0.49 -1.02
CA TYR A 430 11.87 1.85 -1.47
C TYR A 430 12.07 2.88 -0.34
N GLU A 431 11.94 2.49 0.92
CA GLU A 431 12.24 3.34 2.07
C GLU A 431 13.72 3.71 2.09
N ASP A 432 14.61 2.72 1.94
CA ASP A 432 16.06 2.95 1.87
C ASP A 432 16.41 3.89 0.70
N ARG A 433 15.82 3.67 -0.47
CA ARG A 433 15.98 4.58 -1.63
C ARG A 433 15.51 6.01 -1.33
N GLY A 434 14.35 6.14 -0.71
CA GLY A 434 13.79 7.45 -0.37
C GLY A 434 14.58 8.16 0.74
N GLU A 435 15.08 7.43 1.74
CA GLU A 435 15.90 8.00 2.80
C GLU A 435 17.27 8.49 2.26
N GLN A 436 17.92 7.69 1.43
CA GLN A 436 19.15 8.12 0.75
C GLN A 436 18.92 9.37 -0.10
N PHE A 437 17.78 9.48 -0.81
CA PHE A 437 17.44 10.71 -1.53
C PHE A 437 17.33 11.92 -0.59
N LYS A 438 16.62 11.78 0.53
CA LYS A 438 16.49 12.87 1.52
C LYS A 438 17.85 13.30 2.07
N GLN A 439 18.72 12.32 2.39
CA GLN A 439 20.07 12.60 2.91
C GLN A 439 20.93 13.31 1.86
N CYS A 440 20.99 12.81 0.62
CA CYS A 440 21.76 13.43 -0.45
C CYS A 440 21.29 14.87 -0.75
N VAL A 441 19.97 15.09 -0.78
CA VAL A 441 19.40 16.43 -1.03
C VAL A 441 19.70 17.42 0.11
N ARG A 442 19.69 16.96 1.38
CA ARG A 442 20.02 17.79 2.54
C ARG A 442 21.49 18.15 2.61
N ASN A 443 22.34 17.41 1.93
CA ASN A 443 23.79 17.62 1.86
C ASN A 443 24.23 18.53 0.67
N LEU A 444 23.30 18.98 -0.19
CA LEU A 444 23.53 19.96 -1.25
C LEU A 444 23.73 21.37 -0.67
#